data_f736a020c4ed3ba6adfd8d7fa3a6eeef
#
_entry.id   f736a020c4ed3ba6adfd8d7fa3a6eeef
#
_cell.length_a   1.000
_cell.length_b   1.000
_cell.length_c   1.000
_cell.angle_alpha   90.00
_cell.angle_beta   90.00
_cell.angle_gamma   90.00
#
_symmetry.space_group_name_H-M   'P 1'
#
loop_
_entity.id
_entity.type
_entity.pdbx_description
1 polymer ?
#
loop_
_entity_poly.entity_id
_entity_poly.type
_entity_poly.pdbx_seq_one_letter_code
_entity_poly.pdbx_strand_id
1 'polypeptide(L)' 'MTAFDFYKDRLSACPSYGFKSGHEILKTVTRCAFWDSTLTLDEFNSIMILAEKAHIKMMEDNYNAGWNEN' A
#
# COMPACT_ATOMS: atom_id res chain seq x y z
N MET A 1 -18.91 -1.97 -2.39
CA MET A 1 -17.46 -1.66 -2.45
C MET A 1 -16.87 -2.24 -3.71
N THR A 2 -16.15 -1.42 -4.47
CA THR A 2 -15.48 -1.87 -5.69
C THR A 2 -14.09 -2.39 -5.35
N ALA A 3 -13.45 -3.08 -6.28
CA ALA A 3 -12.07 -3.52 -6.11
C ALA A 3 -11.16 -2.32 -5.87
N PHE A 4 -11.40 -1.22 -6.59
CA PHE A 4 -10.63 0.00 -6.42
C PHE A 4 -10.72 0.53 -4.99
N ASP A 5 -11.94 0.59 -4.43
CA ASP A 5 -12.15 1.04 -3.06
C ASP A 5 -11.44 0.12 -2.06
N PHE A 6 -11.48 -1.17 -2.30
CA PHE A 6 -10.83 -2.16 -1.45
C PHE A 6 -9.31 -1.95 -1.43
N TYR A 7 -8.70 -1.76 -2.60
CA TYR A 7 -7.26 -1.55 -2.68
C TYR A 7 -6.84 -0.24 -2.00
N LYS A 8 -7.61 0.83 -2.20
CA LYS A 8 -7.34 2.11 -1.55
C LYS A 8 -7.38 1.97 -0.03
N ASP A 9 -8.39 1.27 0.46
CA ASP A 9 -8.57 1.07 1.88
C ASP A 9 -7.39 0.31 2.49
N ARG A 10 -6.97 -0.77 1.84
CA ARG A 10 -5.84 -1.56 2.31
C ARG A 10 -4.53 -0.76 2.31
N LEU A 11 -4.30 0.02 1.27
CA LEU A 11 -3.09 0.85 1.19
C LEU A 11 -3.08 1.93 2.25
N SER A 12 -4.23 2.52 2.54
CA SER A 12 -4.33 3.52 3.61
C SER A 12 -4.03 2.93 4.97
N ALA A 13 -4.36 1.67 5.18
CA ALA A 13 -4.14 0.98 6.45
C ALA A 13 -2.73 0.40 6.60
N CYS A 14 -2.00 0.20 5.49
CA CYS A 14 -0.68 -0.43 5.52
C CYS A 14 0.26 0.07 6.61
N PRO A 15 0.47 1.39 6.76
CA PRO A 15 1.44 1.86 7.74
C PRO A 15 1.10 1.49 9.18
N SER A 16 -0.17 1.28 9.49
CA SER A 16 -0.58 0.96 10.85
C SER A 16 -0.23 -0.47 11.27
N TYR A 17 0.16 -1.32 10.32
CA TYR A 17 0.52 -2.71 10.61
C TYR A 17 2.01 -2.89 10.93
N GLY A 18 2.80 -1.83 10.89
CA GLY A 18 4.22 -1.91 11.12
C GLY A 18 5.01 -2.11 9.82
N PHE A 19 6.31 -2.09 9.94
CA PHE A 19 7.18 -2.07 8.77
C PHE A 19 7.07 -3.35 7.92
N LYS A 20 7.26 -4.51 8.55
CA LYS A 20 7.24 -5.77 7.81
C LYS A 20 5.85 -6.14 7.30
N SER A 21 4.88 -6.11 8.21
CA SER A 21 3.51 -6.49 7.84
C SER A 21 2.90 -5.51 6.85
N GLY A 22 3.18 -4.23 7.03
CA GLY A 22 2.72 -3.20 6.09
C GLY A 22 3.28 -3.41 4.69
N HIS A 23 4.55 -3.75 4.57
CA HIS A 23 5.16 -4.02 3.27
C HIS A 23 4.58 -5.27 2.61
N GLU A 24 4.23 -6.29 3.40
CA GLU A 24 3.59 -7.48 2.85
C GLU A 24 2.22 -7.15 2.28
N ILE A 25 1.44 -6.33 2.99
CA ILE A 25 0.14 -5.88 2.50
C ILE A 25 0.31 -5.04 1.24
N LEU A 26 1.25 -4.11 1.26
CA LEU A 26 1.53 -3.24 0.12
C LEU A 26 1.89 -4.07 -1.12
N LYS A 27 2.77 -5.04 -0.96
CA LYS A 27 3.21 -5.89 -2.06
C LYS A 27 2.03 -6.72 -2.61
N THR A 28 1.23 -7.28 -1.73
CA THR A 28 0.07 -8.08 -2.12
C THR A 28 -0.95 -7.24 -2.87
N VAL A 29 -1.28 -6.06 -2.35
CA VAL A 29 -2.27 -5.18 -2.98
C VAL A 29 -1.80 -4.70 -4.35
N THR A 30 -0.54 -4.28 -4.46
CA THR A 30 -0.03 -3.79 -5.75
C THR A 30 0.02 -4.91 -6.78
N ARG A 31 0.35 -6.13 -6.36
CA ARG A 31 0.34 -7.29 -7.26
C ARG A 31 -1.08 -7.61 -7.73
N CYS A 32 -2.05 -7.61 -6.81
CA CYS A 32 -3.44 -7.85 -7.17
C CYS A 32 -3.96 -6.78 -8.12
N ALA A 33 -3.65 -5.52 -7.85
CA ALA A 33 -4.07 -4.41 -8.70
C ALA A 33 -3.48 -4.53 -10.11
N PHE A 34 -2.23 -4.97 -10.19
CA PHE A 34 -1.56 -5.12 -11.49
C PHE A 34 -2.29 -6.13 -12.38
N TRP A 35 -2.83 -7.18 -11.79
CA TRP A 35 -3.52 -8.25 -12.52
C TRP A 35 -5.03 -8.08 -12.59
N ASP A 36 -5.56 -7.00 -12.02
CA ASP A 36 -6.99 -6.80 -11.94
C ASP A 36 -7.52 -6.10 -13.19
N SER A 37 -8.14 -6.86 -14.07
CA SER A 37 -8.65 -6.33 -15.34
C SER A 37 -9.87 -5.43 -15.16
N THR A 38 -10.44 -5.35 -13.96
CA THR A 38 -11.60 -4.49 -13.72
C THR A 38 -11.21 -3.03 -13.42
N LEU A 39 -9.93 -2.78 -13.17
CA LEU A 39 -9.46 -1.41 -12.93
C LEU A 39 -9.25 -0.66 -14.22
N THR A 40 -9.66 0.61 -14.24
CA THR A 40 -9.29 1.50 -15.33
C THR A 40 -7.84 1.91 -15.16
N LEU A 41 -7.25 2.46 -16.21
CA LEU A 41 -5.87 2.96 -16.14
C LEU A 41 -5.73 4.05 -15.09
N ASP A 42 -6.71 4.96 -15.01
CA ASP A 42 -6.70 6.03 -14.02
C ASP A 42 -6.76 5.47 -12.60
N GLU A 43 -7.61 4.46 -12.38
CA GLU A 43 -7.70 3.81 -11.08
C GLU A 43 -6.40 3.12 -10.72
N PHE A 44 -5.80 2.42 -11.67
CA PHE A 44 -4.52 1.75 -11.46
C PHE A 44 -3.43 2.76 -11.09
N ASN A 45 -3.35 3.87 -11.82
CA ASN A 45 -2.37 4.91 -11.52
C ASN A 45 -2.58 5.48 -10.12
N SER A 46 -3.83 5.69 -9.71
CA SER A 46 -4.15 6.16 -8.37
C SER A 46 -3.69 5.19 -7.30
N ILE A 47 -3.88 3.90 -7.55
CA ILE A 47 -3.41 2.84 -6.63
C ILE A 47 -1.89 2.89 -6.50
N MET A 48 -1.17 3.04 -7.61
CA MET A 48 0.29 3.08 -7.58
C MET A 48 0.81 4.31 -6.82
N ILE A 49 0.15 5.45 -6.97
CA ILE A 49 0.51 6.66 -6.24
C ILE A 49 0.29 6.46 -4.74
N LEU A 50 -0.84 5.86 -4.36
CA LEU A 50 -1.12 5.58 -2.95
C LEU A 50 -0.13 4.57 -2.38
N ALA A 51 0.26 3.58 -3.17
CA ALA A 51 1.26 2.59 -2.75
C ALA A 51 2.60 3.26 -2.47
N GLU A 52 3.00 4.18 -3.33
CA GLU A 52 4.25 4.92 -3.12
C GLU A 52 4.19 5.75 -1.85
N LYS A 53 3.07 6.45 -1.62
CA LYS A 53 2.89 7.23 -0.40
C LYS A 53 2.93 6.37 0.84
N ALA A 54 2.28 5.21 0.80
CA ALA A 54 2.29 4.27 1.92
C ALA A 54 3.70 3.75 2.18
N HIS A 55 4.45 3.45 1.13
CA HIS A 55 5.83 3.00 1.25
C HIS A 55 6.71 4.06 1.92
N ILE A 56 6.61 5.30 1.45
CA ILE A 56 7.38 6.41 2.03
C ILE A 56 7.03 6.58 3.49
N LYS A 57 5.75 6.55 3.83
CA LYS A 57 5.29 6.69 5.21
C LYS A 57 5.89 5.60 6.10
N MET A 58 5.89 4.35 5.64
CA MET A 58 6.45 3.25 6.42
C MET A 58 7.96 3.39 6.60
N MET A 59 8.66 3.86 5.56
CA MET A 59 10.09 4.08 5.65
C MET A 59 10.41 5.19 6.66
N GLU A 60 9.66 6.29 6.61
CA GLU A 60 9.84 7.38 7.55
C GLU A 60 9.57 6.96 8.99
N ASP A 61 8.47 6.22 9.19
CA ASP A 61 8.11 5.74 10.53
C ASP A 61 9.19 4.81 11.08
N ASN A 62 9.72 3.94 10.25
CA ASN A 62 10.78 3.02 10.67
C ASN A 62 12.06 3.77 11.01
N TYR A 63 12.41 4.76 10.21
CA TYR A 63 13.59 5.58 10.46
C TYR A 63 13.45 6.34 11.78
N ASN A 64 12.29 6.96 12.01
CA ASN A 64 12.03 7.73 13.23
C ASN A 64 11.98 6.85 14.46
N ALA A 65 11.69 5.57 14.31
CA ALA A 65 11.70 4.61 15.42
C ALA A 65 13.08 4.03 15.69
N GLY A 66 14.13 4.57 15.06
CA GLY A 66 15.51 4.11 15.31
C GLY A 66 15.81 2.77 14.69
N TRP A 67 15.18 2.48 13.55
CA TRP A 67 15.39 1.24 12.82
C TRP A 67 14.86 -0.01 13.53
N ASN A 68 13.92 0.17 14.43
CA ASN A 68 13.26 -0.96 15.07
C ASN A 68 12.27 -1.57 14.09
N GLU A 69 12.47 -2.82 13.80
CA GLU A 69 11.53 -3.55 12.94
C GLU A 69 10.42 -4.13 13.79
N ASN A 70 9.22 -4.05 13.28
CA ASN A 70 8.05 -4.60 13.95
C ASN A 70 7.61 -5.88 13.30
#